data_dc1378fc5ac09cf24fd27a28d71bdf2f
#
_entry.id   dc1378fc5ac09cf24fd27a28d71bdf2f
#
_cell.length_a   1.000
_cell.length_b   1.000
_cell.length_c   1.000
_cell.angle_alpha   90.00
_cell.angle_beta   90.00
_cell.angle_gamma   90.00
#
_symmetry.space_group_name_H-M   'P 1'
#
loop_
_entity.id
_entity.type
_entity.pdbx_description
1 polymer ?
#
loop_
_entity_poly.entity_id
_entity_poly.type
_entity_poly.pdbx_seq_one_letter_code
_entity_poly.pdbx_strand_id
1 'polypeptide(L)'
;MTWPVVHLSRSFDHDVAAVSRIAGDPANLPAWAAGLSAGVRQEGGRWFADSPMGVVEVAFTGPVELGVLDHDVTLPDGTTVRNPFRVVANDQGSEAVFTLFRRDGVSEAEFAADADAVRSDLDRLVALLDERLPRTRRGPQPTAPVSGSTASP
;
A
#
# COMPACT_ATOMS: atom_id res chain seq x y z
N MET A 1 9.61 0.94 25.40
CA MET A 1 9.36 2.24 24.75
C MET A 1 8.90 2.03 23.34
N THR A 2 7.96 2.82 22.86
CA THR A 2 7.47 2.77 21.47
C THR A 2 7.59 4.14 20.83
N TRP A 3 7.82 4.18 19.52
CA TRP A 3 7.74 5.41 18.76
C TRP A 3 6.29 5.83 18.53
N PRO A 4 6.00 7.13 18.39
CA PRO A 4 4.71 7.58 17.88
C PRO A 4 4.42 6.97 16.51
N VAL A 5 3.17 6.64 16.25
CA VAL A 5 2.77 5.90 15.05
C VAL A 5 1.51 6.51 14.44
N VAL A 6 1.40 6.43 13.12
CA VAL A 6 0.16 6.69 12.38
C VAL A 6 -0.08 5.57 11.37
N HIS A 7 -1.33 5.17 11.24
CA HIS A 7 -1.78 4.24 10.21
C HIS A 7 -2.48 5.02 9.10
N LEU A 8 -2.02 4.82 7.89
CA LEU A 8 -2.53 5.49 6.70
C LEU A 8 -3.16 4.44 5.82
N SER A 9 -4.43 4.59 5.47
CA SER A 9 -5.15 3.57 4.73
C SER A 9 -5.93 4.12 3.54
N ARG A 10 -6.14 3.25 2.55
CA ARG A 10 -7.02 3.48 1.39
C ARG A 10 -7.74 2.20 1.02
N SER A 11 -9.00 2.37 0.65
CA SER A 11 -9.82 1.29 0.10
C SER A 11 -9.61 1.13 -1.40
N PHE A 12 -9.65 -0.10 -1.87
CA PHE A 12 -9.51 -0.48 -3.27
C PHE A 12 -10.73 -1.31 -3.71
N ASP A 13 -11.27 -1.00 -4.87
CA ASP A 13 -12.30 -1.83 -5.54
C ASP A 13 -11.69 -3.07 -6.22
N HIS A 14 -10.55 -3.53 -5.72
CA HIS A 14 -9.77 -4.65 -6.21
C HIS A 14 -9.44 -5.58 -5.04
N ASP A 15 -9.40 -6.88 -5.28
CA ASP A 15 -9.08 -7.86 -4.24
C ASP A 15 -7.60 -7.80 -3.80
N VAL A 16 -7.29 -8.50 -2.70
CA VAL A 16 -5.94 -8.53 -2.12
C VAL A 16 -4.91 -9.00 -3.15
N ALA A 17 -5.23 -10.00 -3.96
CA ALA A 17 -4.29 -10.56 -4.93
C ALA A 17 -3.95 -9.55 -6.04
N ALA A 18 -4.95 -8.83 -6.54
CA ALA A 18 -4.76 -7.80 -7.55
C ALA A 18 -3.91 -6.63 -7.03
N VAL A 19 -4.23 -6.11 -5.84
CA VAL A 19 -3.46 -5.01 -5.23
C VAL A 19 -2.04 -5.46 -4.92
N SER A 20 -1.86 -6.63 -4.31
CA SER A 20 -0.54 -7.14 -3.93
C SER A 20 0.37 -7.38 -5.13
N ARG A 21 -0.17 -7.89 -6.24
CA ARG A 21 0.60 -8.12 -7.48
C ARG A 21 1.15 -6.83 -8.07
N ILE A 22 0.42 -5.73 -7.99
CA ILE A 22 0.86 -4.42 -8.51
C ILE A 22 1.72 -3.69 -7.49
N ALA A 23 1.25 -3.54 -6.25
CA ALA A 23 1.93 -2.78 -5.22
C ALA A 23 3.19 -3.47 -4.68
N GLY A 24 3.21 -4.80 -4.68
CA GLY A 24 4.33 -5.61 -4.21
C GLY A 24 5.39 -5.93 -5.27
N ASP A 25 5.24 -5.42 -6.48
CA ASP A 25 6.27 -5.53 -7.54
C ASP A 25 7.14 -4.27 -7.54
N PRO A 26 8.44 -4.38 -7.21
CA PRO A 26 9.34 -3.23 -7.20
C PRO A 26 9.40 -2.48 -8.54
N ALA A 27 9.19 -3.16 -9.66
CA ALA A 27 9.18 -2.54 -10.98
C ALA A 27 8.07 -1.48 -11.14
N ASN A 28 7.00 -1.57 -10.34
CA ASN A 28 5.88 -0.61 -10.36
C ASN A 28 6.07 0.58 -9.42
N LEU A 29 7.05 0.58 -8.52
CA LEU A 29 7.26 1.65 -7.54
C LEU A 29 7.34 3.05 -8.17
N PRO A 30 8.03 3.27 -9.32
CA PRO A 30 8.07 4.59 -9.93
C PRO A 30 6.70 5.15 -10.34
N ALA A 31 5.71 4.29 -10.56
CA ALA A 31 4.38 4.69 -10.99
C ALA A 31 3.51 5.24 -9.85
N TRP A 32 3.79 4.87 -8.59
CA TRP A 32 2.96 5.28 -7.47
C TRP A 32 3.72 5.84 -6.27
N ALA A 33 4.98 5.45 -6.04
CA ALA A 33 5.84 5.98 -4.99
C ALA A 33 6.63 7.19 -5.51
N ALA A 34 6.21 8.42 -5.20
CA ALA A 34 6.78 9.64 -5.78
C ALA A 34 8.27 9.80 -5.48
N GLY A 35 8.72 9.41 -4.29
CA GLY A 35 10.14 9.46 -3.92
C GLY A 35 11.04 8.57 -4.78
N LEU A 36 10.47 7.64 -5.55
CA LEU A 36 11.16 6.68 -6.42
C LEU A 36 10.80 6.88 -7.90
N SER A 37 10.17 8.00 -8.24
CA SER A 37 9.68 8.28 -9.60
C SER A 37 10.78 8.41 -10.65
N ALA A 38 12.03 8.63 -10.24
CA ALA A 38 13.18 8.68 -11.14
C ALA A 38 13.53 7.32 -11.75
N GLY A 39 13.01 6.24 -11.19
CA GLY A 39 13.13 4.89 -11.71
C GLY A 39 13.74 3.91 -10.74
N VAL A 40 13.59 2.63 -11.06
CA VAL A 40 14.18 1.51 -10.34
C VAL A 40 14.97 0.63 -11.29
N ARG A 41 15.96 -0.07 -10.77
CA ARG A 41 16.76 -1.05 -11.51
C ARG A 41 17.03 -2.28 -10.65
N GLN A 42 17.19 -3.41 -11.29
CA GLN A 42 17.55 -4.66 -10.63
C GLN A 42 19.01 -5.00 -10.93
N GLU A 43 19.77 -5.27 -9.90
CA GLU A 43 21.16 -5.70 -9.98
C GLU A 43 21.39 -6.87 -9.02
N GLY A 44 21.80 -8.03 -9.55
CA GLY A 44 22.07 -9.22 -8.73
C GLY A 44 20.88 -9.70 -7.88
N GLY A 45 19.66 -9.56 -8.40
CA GLY A 45 18.42 -9.90 -7.68
C GLY A 45 17.95 -8.87 -6.66
N ARG A 46 18.69 -7.78 -6.47
CA ARG A 46 18.36 -6.67 -5.57
C ARG A 46 17.80 -5.49 -6.35
N TRP A 47 16.88 -4.74 -5.74
CA TRP A 47 16.25 -3.59 -6.35
C TRP A 47 16.80 -2.29 -5.78
N PHE A 48 17.21 -1.39 -6.66
CA PHE A 48 17.73 -0.07 -6.33
C PHE A 48 16.89 1.00 -6.98
N ALA A 49 16.75 2.13 -6.30
CA ALA A 49 16.02 3.28 -6.80
C ALA A 49 16.82 4.56 -6.59
N ASP A 50 16.72 5.48 -7.53
CA ASP A 50 17.23 6.84 -7.36
C ASP A 50 16.18 7.66 -6.60
N SER A 51 16.60 8.27 -5.50
CA SER A 51 15.75 9.09 -4.64
C SER A 51 16.39 10.45 -4.37
N PRO A 52 15.64 11.45 -3.82
CA PRO A 52 16.24 12.71 -3.37
C PRO A 52 17.36 12.55 -2.35
N MET A 53 17.38 11.44 -1.61
CA MET A 53 18.42 11.11 -0.63
C MET A 53 19.62 10.37 -1.22
N GLY A 54 19.60 10.08 -2.52
CA GLY A 54 20.58 9.24 -3.22
C GLY A 54 20.02 7.87 -3.60
N VAL A 55 20.91 6.93 -3.92
CA VAL A 55 20.52 5.57 -4.29
C VAL A 55 20.09 4.80 -3.06
N VAL A 56 18.88 4.27 -3.06
CA VAL A 56 18.34 3.42 -2.00
C VAL A 56 18.09 2.01 -2.51
N GLU A 57 18.20 1.03 -1.62
CA GLU A 57 17.75 -0.34 -1.91
C GLU A 57 16.36 -0.56 -1.33
N VAL A 58 15.49 -1.21 -2.10
CA VAL A 58 14.14 -1.59 -1.65
C VAL A 58 14.00 -3.10 -1.68
N ALA A 59 13.63 -3.68 -0.55
CA ALA A 59 13.43 -5.12 -0.43
C ALA A 59 12.11 -5.43 0.26
N PHE A 60 11.20 -6.12 -0.44
CA PHE A 60 10.01 -6.69 0.19
C PHE A 60 10.38 -7.88 1.05
N THR A 61 9.90 -7.93 2.29
CA THR A 61 10.32 -8.88 3.33
C THR A 61 9.25 -9.88 3.74
N GLY A 62 8.03 -9.72 3.25
CA GLY A 62 6.92 -10.60 3.58
C GLY A 62 6.41 -11.42 2.40
N PRO A 63 5.46 -12.33 2.65
CA PRO A 63 4.75 -13.05 1.59
C PRO A 63 3.78 -12.09 0.87
N VAL A 64 4.28 -11.46 -0.19
CA VAL A 64 3.54 -10.45 -0.99
C VAL A 64 2.20 -10.99 -1.47
N GLU A 65 2.15 -12.24 -1.90
CA GLU A 65 0.93 -12.92 -2.38
C GLU A 65 -0.18 -13.02 -1.31
N LEU A 66 0.18 -12.90 -0.04
CA LEU A 66 -0.76 -12.88 1.09
C LEU A 66 -1.10 -11.46 1.59
N GLY A 67 -0.71 -10.43 0.85
CA GLY A 67 -0.95 -9.04 1.22
C GLY A 67 0.04 -8.46 2.23
N VAL A 68 1.14 -9.15 2.50
CA VAL A 68 2.21 -8.65 3.38
C VAL A 68 3.26 -7.96 2.52
N LEU A 69 3.09 -6.65 2.33
CA LEU A 69 3.95 -5.80 1.50
C LEU A 69 4.99 -5.05 2.34
N ASP A 70 5.29 -5.56 3.52
CA ASP A 70 6.34 -5.01 4.37
C ASP A 70 7.64 -4.93 3.59
N HIS A 71 8.32 -3.80 3.67
CA HIS A 71 9.54 -3.60 2.92
C HIS A 71 10.58 -2.80 3.71
N ASP A 72 11.82 -3.10 3.45
CA ASP A 72 12.97 -2.39 3.96
C ASP A 72 13.51 -1.45 2.89
N VAL A 73 13.79 -0.22 3.28
CA VAL A 73 14.51 0.77 2.46
C VAL A 73 15.86 1.01 3.13
N THR A 74 16.93 0.67 2.44
CA THR A 74 18.29 0.91 2.91
C THR A 74 18.83 2.18 2.24
N LEU A 75 19.17 3.16 3.08
CA LEU A 75 19.69 4.46 2.69
C LEU A 75 21.17 4.38 2.30
N PRO A 76 21.73 5.41 1.62
CA PRO A 76 23.15 5.43 1.23
C PRO A 76 24.15 5.28 2.39
N ASP A 77 23.78 5.70 3.59
CA ASP A 77 24.60 5.57 4.81
C ASP A 77 24.52 4.18 5.46
N GLY A 78 23.75 3.24 4.87
CA GLY A 78 23.53 1.90 5.38
C GLY A 78 22.37 1.78 6.39
N THR A 79 21.73 2.87 6.77
CA THR A 79 20.56 2.84 7.64
C THR A 79 19.38 2.16 6.93
N THR A 80 18.77 1.18 7.59
CA THR A 80 17.59 0.49 7.07
C THR A 80 16.33 0.95 7.79
N VAL A 81 15.34 1.37 7.02
CA VAL A 81 14.02 1.77 7.48
C VAL A 81 13.02 0.70 7.09
N ARG A 82 12.37 0.09 8.08
CA ARG A 82 11.28 -0.86 7.84
C ARG A 82 9.95 -0.13 7.74
N ASN A 83 9.22 -0.44 6.68
CA ASN A 83 7.90 0.09 6.40
C ASN A 83 6.88 -1.05 6.41
N PRO A 84 6.12 -1.26 7.50
CA PRO A 84 5.01 -2.21 7.49
C PRO A 84 3.91 -1.71 6.55
N PHE A 85 3.55 -2.55 5.59
CA PHE A 85 2.51 -2.26 4.62
C PHE A 85 1.70 -3.53 4.36
N ARG A 86 0.40 -3.47 4.64
CA ARG A 86 -0.49 -4.63 4.59
C ARG A 86 -1.71 -4.34 3.73
N VAL A 87 -2.14 -5.36 3.00
CA VAL A 87 -3.38 -5.36 2.24
C VAL A 87 -4.27 -6.46 2.81
N VAL A 88 -5.44 -6.07 3.28
CA VAL A 88 -6.41 -6.98 3.89
C VAL A 88 -7.70 -6.99 3.09
N ALA A 89 -8.42 -8.13 3.10
CA ALA A 89 -9.69 -8.23 2.41
C ALA A 89 -10.74 -7.32 3.04
N ASN A 90 -11.53 -6.67 2.19
CA ASN A 90 -12.66 -5.84 2.58
C ASN A 90 -13.82 -6.10 1.60
N ASP A 91 -14.72 -7.01 1.97
CA ASP A 91 -15.78 -7.54 1.12
C ASP A 91 -15.21 -8.03 -0.24
N GLN A 92 -15.61 -7.44 -1.34
CA GLN A 92 -15.12 -7.78 -2.69
C GLN A 92 -13.85 -7.01 -3.08
N GLY A 93 -13.46 -6.03 -2.30
CA GLY A 93 -12.25 -5.25 -2.48
C GLY A 93 -11.21 -5.53 -1.41
N SER A 94 -10.41 -4.54 -1.13
CA SER A 94 -9.38 -4.61 -0.10
C SER A 94 -9.11 -3.26 0.55
N GLU A 95 -8.40 -3.29 1.67
CA GLU A 95 -7.91 -2.12 2.39
C GLU A 95 -6.40 -2.21 2.52
N ALA A 96 -5.67 -1.22 2.03
CA ALA A 96 -4.23 -1.12 2.25
C ALA A 96 -3.96 -0.25 3.47
N VAL A 97 -3.09 -0.74 4.36
CA VAL A 97 -2.70 -0.05 5.60
C VAL A 97 -1.19 0.08 5.65
N PHE A 98 -0.72 1.32 5.63
CA PHE A 98 0.69 1.66 5.80
C PHE A 98 0.90 2.15 7.23
N THR A 99 1.87 1.58 7.95
CA THR A 99 2.23 1.99 9.30
C THR A 99 3.50 2.84 9.27
N LEU A 100 3.37 4.12 9.62
CA LEU A 100 4.48 5.05 9.67
C LEU A 100 4.86 5.35 11.11
N PHE A 101 6.14 5.17 11.44
CA PHE A 101 6.71 5.45 12.75
C PHE A 101 7.49 6.78 12.74
N ARG A 102 7.28 7.60 13.77
CA ARG A 102 8.17 8.73 14.03
C ARG A 102 9.41 8.22 14.77
N ARG A 103 10.47 8.00 14.04
CA ARG A 103 11.74 7.50 14.57
C ARG A 103 12.49 8.61 15.32
N ASP A 104 13.46 8.22 16.14
CA ASP A 104 14.32 9.17 16.83
C ASP A 104 15.02 10.11 15.84
N GLY A 105 15.05 11.39 16.18
CA GLY A 105 15.61 12.44 15.33
C GLY A 105 14.66 13.02 14.29
N VAL A 106 13.47 12.44 14.10
CA VAL A 106 12.44 12.96 13.18
C VAL A 106 11.54 13.95 13.93
N SER A 107 11.46 15.19 13.45
CA SER A 107 10.58 16.22 14.01
C SER A 107 9.11 15.92 13.72
N GLU A 108 8.19 16.57 14.45
CA GLU A 108 6.75 16.47 14.18
C GLU A 108 6.39 16.95 12.77
N ALA A 109 7.04 18.02 12.31
CA ALA A 109 6.80 18.58 10.98
C ALA A 109 7.27 17.61 9.87
N GLU A 110 8.43 16.98 10.03
CA GLU A 110 8.93 15.96 9.11
C GLU A 110 8.01 14.73 9.11
N PHE A 111 7.58 14.26 10.28
CA PHE A 111 6.66 13.14 10.41
C PHE A 111 5.31 13.43 9.73
N ALA A 112 4.76 14.64 9.90
CA ALA A 112 3.54 15.07 9.22
C ALA A 112 3.72 15.12 7.69
N ALA A 113 4.86 15.63 7.21
CA ALA A 113 5.18 15.67 5.79
C ALA A 113 5.33 14.25 5.19
N ASP A 114 5.96 13.34 5.91
CA ASP A 114 6.08 11.93 5.51
C ASP A 114 4.70 11.26 5.43
N ALA A 115 3.82 11.52 6.40
CA ALA A 115 2.45 11.02 6.38
C ALA A 115 1.67 11.52 5.16
N ASP A 116 1.81 12.80 4.81
CA ASP A 116 1.16 13.37 3.64
C ASP A 116 1.71 12.78 2.33
N ALA A 117 3.02 12.52 2.27
CA ALA A 117 3.65 11.85 1.13
C ALA A 117 3.11 10.43 0.95
N VAL A 118 2.98 9.66 2.03
CA VAL A 118 2.39 8.31 1.98
C VAL A 118 0.93 8.35 1.55
N ARG A 119 0.12 9.29 2.05
CA ARG A 119 -1.27 9.46 1.60
C ARG A 119 -1.35 9.69 0.09
N SER A 120 -0.51 10.58 -0.42
CA SER A 120 -0.45 10.88 -1.86
C SER A 120 0.00 9.68 -2.68
N ASP A 121 0.94 8.89 -2.17
CA ASP A 121 1.40 7.66 -2.82
C ASP A 121 0.29 6.62 -2.88
N LEU A 122 -0.46 6.43 -1.79
CA LEU A 122 -1.60 5.53 -1.76
C LEU A 122 -2.73 5.99 -2.71
N ASP A 123 -2.98 7.28 -2.84
CA ASP A 123 -3.94 7.82 -3.80
C ASP A 123 -3.51 7.52 -5.26
N ARG A 124 -2.21 7.66 -5.55
CA ARG A 124 -1.66 7.26 -6.87
C ARG A 124 -1.76 5.76 -7.11
N LEU A 125 -1.56 4.95 -6.08
CA LEU A 125 -1.71 3.49 -6.18
C LEU A 125 -3.16 3.12 -6.49
N VAL A 126 -4.15 3.73 -5.84
CA VAL A 126 -5.58 3.53 -6.16
C VAL A 126 -5.85 3.86 -7.63
N ALA A 127 -5.40 5.03 -8.09
CA ALA A 127 -5.59 5.45 -9.48
C ALA A 127 -4.92 4.48 -10.47
N LEU A 128 -3.73 4.00 -10.16
CA LEU A 128 -2.99 3.04 -10.98
C LEU A 128 -3.74 1.71 -11.12
N LEU A 129 -4.30 1.19 -10.03
CA LEU A 129 -5.11 -0.03 -10.04
C LEU A 129 -6.37 0.16 -10.90
N ASP A 130 -7.10 1.26 -10.69
CA ASP A 130 -8.32 1.58 -11.42
C ASP A 130 -8.07 1.75 -12.94
N GLU A 131 -6.90 2.26 -13.32
CA GLU A 131 -6.49 2.39 -14.71
C GLU A 131 -6.13 1.05 -15.34
N ARG A 132 -5.39 0.20 -14.63
CA ARG A 132 -4.81 -1.03 -15.18
C ARG A 132 -5.72 -2.24 -15.11
N LEU A 133 -6.66 -2.29 -14.16
CA LEU A 133 -7.46 -3.47 -13.86
C LEU A 133 -8.96 -3.14 -13.85
N PRO A 134 -9.83 -4.09 -14.29
CA PRO A 134 -11.26 -3.96 -14.09
C PRO A 134 -11.58 -4.03 -12.58
N ARG A 135 -12.48 -3.16 -12.10
CA ARG A 135 -12.96 -3.17 -10.73
C ARG A 135 -13.70 -4.46 -10.44
N THR A 136 -13.53 -5.02 -9.25
CA THR A 136 -14.32 -6.16 -8.78
C THR A 136 -15.77 -5.72 -8.64
N ARG A 137 -16.67 -6.24 -9.49
CA ARG A 137 -18.09 -5.88 -9.45
C ARG A 137 -18.77 -6.65 -8.33
N ARG A 138 -19.55 -5.94 -7.53
CA ARG A 138 -20.53 -6.58 -6.64
C ARG A 138 -21.49 -7.40 -7.50
N GLY A 139 -21.54 -8.71 -7.30
CA GLY A 139 -22.57 -9.54 -7.89
C GLY A 139 -23.97 -9.06 -7.47
N PRO A 140 -25.05 -9.39 -8.23
CA PRO A 140 -26.39 -9.02 -7.82
C PRO A 140 -26.67 -9.57 -6.42
N GLN A 141 -27.01 -8.68 -5.49
CA GLN A 141 -27.40 -9.09 -4.14
C GLN A 141 -28.66 -9.96 -4.26
N PRO A 142 -28.71 -11.12 -3.57
CA PRO A 142 -29.97 -11.86 -3.48
C PRO A 142 -31.00 -10.94 -2.83
N THR A 143 -32.08 -10.68 -3.54
CA THR A 143 -33.23 -9.95 -3.01
C THR A 143 -33.74 -10.72 -1.80
N ALA A 144 -33.77 -10.08 -0.64
CA ALA A 144 -34.36 -10.66 0.55
C ALA A 144 -35.82 -11.05 0.24
N PRO A 145 -36.29 -12.25 0.65
CA PRO A 145 -37.67 -12.61 0.46
C PRO A 145 -38.57 -11.60 1.17
N VAL A 146 -39.49 -11.02 0.43
CA VAL A 146 -40.52 -10.16 1.00
C VAL A 146 -41.39 -11.04 1.87
N SER A 147 -41.30 -10.89 3.20
CA SER A 147 -42.17 -11.55 4.15
C SER A 147 -43.59 -11.06 3.87
N GLY A 148 -44.35 -11.86 3.14
CA GLY A 148 -45.76 -11.63 2.94
C GLY A 148 -46.48 -11.70 4.29
N SER A 149 -46.97 -10.56 4.79
CA SER A 149 -47.90 -10.52 5.90
C SER A 149 -49.22 -11.06 5.44
N THR A 150 -49.54 -12.30 5.78
CA THR A 150 -50.93 -12.82 5.72
C THR A 150 -51.65 -12.32 6.95
N ALA A 151 -52.40 -11.27 6.78
CA ALA A 151 -53.50 -10.97 7.68
C ALA A 151 -54.63 -12.00 7.43
N SER A 152 -54.99 -12.75 8.45
CA SER A 152 -56.20 -13.60 8.48
C SER A 152 -57.34 -12.85 9.16
N PRO A 153 -58.59 -13.12 8.75
CA PRO A 153 -59.78 -12.44 9.29
C PRO A 153 -60.15 -12.82 10.70
#